data_03bcf923bd562f6035240286d1aec087
#
_entry.id   03bcf923bd562f6035240286d1aec087
#
_cell.length_a   1.000
_cell.length_b   1.000
_cell.length_c   1.000
_cell.angle_alpha   90.00
_cell.angle_beta   90.00
_cell.angle_gamma   90.00
#
_symmetry.space_group_name_H-M   'P 1'
#
loop_
_entity.id
_entity.type
_entity.pdbx_description
1 polymer ?
#
loop_
_entity_poly.entity_id
_entity_poly.type
_entity_poly.pdbx_seq_one_letter_code
_entity_poly.pdbx_strand_id
1 'polypeptide(L)'
;YTAKDPDVYLPGKWCSYPWRSGYANVGVVRAVGEGVTRAQVGERVFSYGPHASAFRYPQTRLVVPVPERLDSMTAAASRMAGVAASSILLAEIRENPWVVVFGLGLVGNLAAQLFRIRGCRVIGVDPVAARRDLAEECGVEWTVGGTSDEALEGVRSIVGVGGAQISVDAVGHSGVLMDCLNITGTEGQVIALGTPRVSVPGDLTAAFNRIHRGRLTVRGAHEWFLPMYPDIGNRTSQFSKQQMLLDWMARGLLRVEPLISHRMAAAQVKAAYDGLLHQPDVYTGVGLAWG
;
A
#
# COMPACT_ATOMS: atom_id res chain seq x y z
N TYR A 1 6.49 -4.57 -11.25
CA TYR A 1 7.25 -5.60 -10.51
C TYR A 1 8.51 -5.91 -11.32
N THR A 2 9.59 -5.23 -11.06
CA THR A 2 10.89 -5.77 -11.39
C THR A 2 11.24 -6.71 -10.27
N ALA A 3 10.85 -7.96 -10.41
CA ALA A 3 11.36 -8.97 -9.52
C ALA A 3 12.88 -8.98 -9.72
N LYS A 4 13.62 -8.57 -8.70
CA LYS A 4 15.08 -8.70 -8.68
C LYS A 4 15.52 -10.16 -8.59
N ASP A 5 14.57 -11.06 -8.36
CA ASP A 5 14.75 -12.50 -8.43
C ASP A 5 14.23 -13.00 -9.79
N PRO A 6 15.13 -13.34 -10.74
CA PRO A 6 14.75 -13.84 -12.06
C PRO A 6 14.00 -15.18 -12.00
N ASP A 7 14.12 -15.92 -10.91
CA ASP A 7 13.51 -17.24 -10.78
C ASP A 7 11.98 -17.19 -10.70
N VAL A 8 11.40 -16.03 -10.38
CA VAL A 8 9.93 -15.87 -10.40
C VAL A 8 9.30 -16.01 -11.77
N TYR A 9 10.10 -15.88 -12.84
CA TYR A 9 9.66 -16.05 -14.24
C TYR A 9 9.79 -17.48 -14.76
N LEU A 10 10.41 -18.37 -14.00
CA LEU A 10 10.55 -19.76 -14.38
C LEU A 10 9.18 -20.46 -14.46
N PRO A 11 9.06 -21.52 -15.29
CA PRO A 11 7.83 -22.31 -15.38
C PRO A 11 7.34 -22.80 -14.01
N GLY A 12 6.04 -22.65 -13.76
CA GLY A 12 5.41 -23.02 -12.49
C GLY A 12 5.50 -22.00 -11.37
N LYS A 13 6.21 -20.90 -11.56
CA LYS A 13 6.22 -19.77 -10.63
C LYS A 13 5.09 -18.78 -10.94
N TRP A 14 4.75 -17.93 -9.97
CA TRP A 14 3.59 -17.03 -10.06
C TRP A 14 3.65 -16.00 -11.19
N CYS A 15 4.84 -15.64 -11.70
CA CYS A 15 5.05 -14.76 -12.84
C CYS A 15 5.49 -15.49 -14.12
N SER A 16 5.38 -16.84 -14.19
CA SER A 16 5.80 -17.59 -15.38
C SER A 16 5.02 -17.16 -16.63
N TYR A 17 5.72 -17.04 -17.74
CA TYR A 17 5.09 -16.71 -19.03
C TYR A 17 4.35 -17.92 -19.65
N PRO A 18 3.20 -17.70 -20.32
CA PRO A 18 2.49 -16.44 -20.52
C PRO A 18 1.78 -15.97 -19.22
N TRP A 19 2.03 -14.74 -18.80
CA TRP A 19 1.49 -14.15 -17.58
C TRP A 19 0.55 -12.97 -17.89
N ARG A 20 -0.61 -12.92 -17.23
CA ARG A 20 -1.55 -11.80 -17.34
C ARG A 20 -1.29 -10.83 -16.21
N SER A 21 -0.81 -9.64 -16.55
CA SER A 21 -0.56 -8.58 -15.58
C SER A 21 -1.85 -7.90 -15.13
N GLY A 22 -1.75 -7.20 -14.00
CA GLY A 22 -2.83 -6.42 -13.42
C GLY A 22 -3.67 -7.20 -12.39
N TYR A 23 -4.11 -6.46 -11.39
CA TYR A 23 -4.99 -6.91 -10.32
C TYR A 23 -5.76 -5.73 -9.69
N ALA A 24 -6.00 -4.70 -10.50
CA ALA A 24 -6.81 -3.54 -10.15
C ALA A 24 -7.59 -3.10 -11.38
N ASN A 25 -8.88 -3.29 -11.37
CA ASN A 25 -9.73 -2.95 -12.49
C ASN A 25 -11.05 -2.35 -12.01
N VAL A 26 -11.48 -1.29 -12.66
CA VAL A 26 -12.83 -0.74 -12.54
C VAL A 26 -13.49 -0.82 -13.90
N GLY A 27 -14.67 -1.42 -13.96
CA GLY A 27 -15.43 -1.59 -15.19
C GLY A 27 -16.94 -1.61 -14.96
N VAL A 28 -17.68 -1.58 -16.03
CA VAL A 28 -19.14 -1.70 -16.02
C VAL A 28 -19.52 -3.15 -16.32
N VAL A 29 -20.39 -3.72 -15.51
CA VAL A 29 -20.92 -5.06 -15.67
C VAL A 29 -21.79 -5.10 -16.93
N ARG A 30 -21.40 -5.88 -17.94
CA ARG A 30 -22.14 -6.01 -19.21
C ARG A 30 -23.14 -7.17 -19.22
N ALA A 31 -22.82 -8.23 -18.49
CA ALA A 31 -23.69 -9.40 -18.36
C ALA A 31 -23.38 -10.13 -17.05
N VAL A 32 -24.36 -10.83 -16.52
CA VAL A 32 -24.25 -11.71 -15.37
C VAL A 32 -24.73 -13.11 -15.74
N GLY A 33 -24.07 -14.13 -15.19
CA GLY A 33 -24.49 -15.52 -15.34
C GLY A 33 -25.63 -15.87 -14.37
N GLU A 34 -26.19 -17.05 -14.55
CA GLU A 34 -27.19 -17.59 -13.63
C GLU A 34 -26.62 -17.72 -12.22
N GLY A 35 -27.42 -17.38 -11.20
CA GLY A 35 -27.03 -17.43 -9.78
C GLY A 35 -26.08 -16.32 -9.32
N VAL A 36 -25.74 -15.34 -10.16
CA VAL A 36 -24.95 -14.18 -9.73
C VAL A 36 -25.84 -13.23 -8.92
N THR A 37 -25.40 -12.91 -7.71
CA THR A 37 -26.13 -12.04 -6.77
C THR A 37 -25.31 -10.82 -6.30
N ARG A 38 -24.01 -10.77 -6.61
CA ARG A 38 -23.08 -9.73 -6.11
C ARG A 38 -22.86 -8.57 -7.05
N ALA A 39 -23.44 -8.61 -8.25
CA ALA A 39 -23.36 -7.54 -9.24
C ALA A 39 -24.58 -7.58 -10.18
N GLN A 40 -24.94 -6.42 -10.72
CA GLN A 40 -26.02 -6.26 -11.68
C GLN A 40 -25.51 -5.63 -12.98
N VAL A 41 -26.18 -5.90 -14.10
CA VAL A 41 -25.85 -5.27 -15.39
C VAL A 41 -26.00 -3.75 -15.29
N GLY A 42 -25.02 -3.03 -15.80
CA GLY A 42 -24.92 -1.58 -15.72
C GLY A 42 -24.17 -1.06 -14.46
N GLU A 43 -23.95 -1.90 -13.46
CA GLU A 43 -23.24 -1.51 -12.25
C GLU A 43 -21.74 -1.29 -12.51
N ARG A 44 -21.17 -0.21 -11.97
CA ARG A 44 -19.74 0.06 -12.00
C ARG A 44 -19.07 -0.54 -10.77
N VAL A 45 -18.15 -1.48 -10.99
CA VAL A 45 -17.52 -2.28 -9.94
C VAL A 45 -15.99 -2.22 -9.99
N PHE A 46 -15.38 -2.26 -8.82
CA PHE A 46 -13.97 -2.56 -8.63
C PHE A 46 -13.77 -4.07 -8.50
N SER A 47 -12.69 -4.58 -9.06
CA SER A 47 -12.31 -5.99 -8.96
C SER A 47 -10.78 -6.17 -9.01
N TYR A 48 -10.30 -7.36 -8.60
CA TYR A 48 -8.92 -7.80 -8.83
C TYR A 48 -8.75 -8.37 -10.24
N GLY A 49 -9.43 -7.77 -11.21
CA GLY A 49 -9.33 -8.13 -12.62
C GLY A 49 -8.00 -7.75 -13.26
N PRO A 50 -7.62 -8.41 -14.37
CA PRO A 50 -6.40 -8.13 -15.10
C PRO A 50 -6.47 -6.80 -15.86
N HIS A 51 -5.35 -6.38 -16.44
CA HIS A 51 -5.32 -5.30 -17.44
C HIS A 51 -5.96 -5.79 -18.74
N ALA A 52 -7.26 -5.58 -18.89
CA ALA A 52 -8.04 -5.98 -20.05
C ALA A 52 -9.27 -5.09 -20.22
N SER A 53 -9.72 -4.91 -21.48
CA SER A 53 -10.93 -4.15 -21.81
C SER A 53 -12.21 -4.86 -21.39
N ALA A 54 -12.20 -6.20 -21.40
CA ALA A 54 -13.30 -7.05 -20.95
C ALA A 54 -12.76 -8.41 -20.49
N PHE A 55 -13.41 -8.99 -19.47
CA PHE A 55 -13.05 -10.31 -18.95
C PHE A 55 -14.24 -10.93 -18.21
N ARG A 56 -14.21 -12.24 -18.07
CA ARG A 56 -15.12 -12.96 -17.17
C ARG A 56 -14.52 -13.02 -15.78
N TYR A 57 -15.34 -12.79 -14.76
CA TYR A 57 -14.87 -12.71 -13.38
C TYR A 57 -15.84 -13.43 -12.44
N PRO A 58 -15.40 -14.39 -11.65
CA PRO A 58 -16.28 -15.12 -10.75
C PRO A 58 -16.66 -14.28 -9.51
N GLN A 59 -17.93 -14.29 -9.13
CA GLN A 59 -18.41 -13.56 -7.95
C GLN A 59 -17.84 -14.04 -6.59
N THR A 60 -17.14 -15.17 -6.59
CA THR A 60 -16.39 -15.66 -5.41
C THR A 60 -15.11 -14.85 -5.15
N ARG A 61 -14.62 -14.15 -6.18
CA ARG A 61 -13.54 -13.16 -6.05
C ARG A 61 -14.12 -11.79 -5.76
N LEU A 62 -13.26 -10.85 -5.40
CA LEU A 62 -13.65 -9.51 -4.99
C LEU A 62 -14.39 -8.75 -6.08
N VAL A 63 -15.64 -8.37 -5.79
CA VAL A 63 -16.45 -7.44 -6.58
C VAL A 63 -17.03 -6.41 -5.62
N VAL A 64 -16.71 -5.13 -5.80
CA VAL A 64 -17.14 -4.04 -4.91
C VAL A 64 -17.77 -2.92 -5.73
N PRO A 65 -19.00 -2.49 -5.45
CA PRO A 65 -19.60 -1.34 -6.10
C PRO A 65 -18.75 -0.08 -5.90
N VAL A 66 -18.57 0.71 -6.98
CA VAL A 66 -17.83 1.96 -6.94
C VAL A 66 -18.80 3.13 -6.73
N PRO A 67 -18.58 3.99 -5.71
CA PRO A 67 -19.42 5.18 -5.51
C PRO A 67 -19.50 6.05 -6.77
N GLU A 68 -20.69 6.55 -7.11
CA GLU A 68 -20.92 7.32 -8.35
C GLU A 68 -20.00 8.53 -8.50
N ARG A 69 -19.75 9.25 -7.39
CA ARG A 69 -18.93 10.46 -7.35
C ARG A 69 -17.42 10.21 -7.52
N LEU A 70 -16.98 8.96 -7.49
CA LEU A 70 -15.56 8.62 -7.61
C LEU A 70 -15.27 8.21 -9.06
N ASP A 71 -14.30 8.87 -9.73
CA ASP A 71 -13.91 8.46 -11.07
C ASP A 71 -13.27 7.07 -11.09
N SER A 72 -13.38 6.39 -12.23
CA SER A 72 -12.99 4.98 -12.34
C SER A 72 -11.48 4.76 -12.17
N MET A 73 -10.65 5.71 -12.59
CA MET A 73 -9.19 5.58 -12.47
C MET A 73 -8.72 5.78 -11.03
N THR A 74 -9.26 6.78 -10.35
CA THR A 74 -9.04 6.98 -8.92
C THR A 74 -9.55 5.78 -8.12
N ALA A 75 -10.73 5.26 -8.47
CA ALA A 75 -11.27 4.05 -7.83
C ALA A 75 -10.38 2.81 -8.06
N ALA A 76 -9.78 2.64 -9.26
CA ALA A 76 -8.85 1.54 -9.51
C ALA A 76 -7.58 1.62 -8.64
N ALA A 77 -7.08 2.83 -8.39
CA ALA A 77 -5.91 3.05 -7.54
C ALA A 77 -6.16 2.69 -6.05
N SER A 78 -7.43 2.55 -5.63
CA SER A 78 -7.80 2.02 -4.31
C SER A 78 -7.22 0.63 -4.01
N ARG A 79 -6.79 -0.09 -5.05
CA ARG A 79 -6.05 -1.35 -4.90
C ARG A 79 -4.79 -1.18 -4.04
N MET A 80 -4.03 -0.11 -4.29
CA MET A 80 -2.82 0.17 -3.53
C MET A 80 -3.13 0.64 -2.10
N ALA A 81 -4.25 1.35 -1.93
CA ALA A 81 -4.77 1.63 -0.60
C ALA A 81 -5.13 0.34 0.17
N GLY A 82 -5.63 -0.68 -0.53
CA GLY A 82 -5.88 -2.01 0.03
C GLY A 82 -4.62 -2.70 0.55
N VAL A 83 -3.49 -2.54 -0.14
CA VAL A 83 -2.16 -3.01 0.34
C VAL A 83 -1.76 -2.22 1.59
N ALA A 84 -1.80 -0.90 1.50
CA ALA A 84 -1.42 -0.01 2.60
C ALA A 84 -2.27 -0.24 3.87
N ALA A 85 -3.56 -0.52 3.71
CA ALA A 85 -4.49 -0.76 4.81
C ALA A 85 -4.13 -1.98 5.67
N SER A 86 -3.33 -2.92 5.15
CA SER A 86 -2.83 -4.04 5.95
C SER A 86 -2.03 -3.56 7.16
N SER A 87 -1.32 -2.43 7.04
CA SER A 87 -0.56 -1.86 8.15
C SER A 87 -1.46 -1.39 9.30
N ILE A 88 -2.55 -0.67 9.01
CA ILE A 88 -3.47 -0.18 10.06
C ILE A 88 -4.36 -1.28 10.64
N LEU A 89 -4.60 -2.36 9.90
CA LEU A 89 -5.41 -3.51 10.38
C LEU A 89 -4.62 -4.41 11.31
N LEU A 90 -3.30 -4.43 11.20
CA LEU A 90 -2.41 -5.25 12.02
C LEU A 90 -1.77 -4.46 13.17
N ALA A 91 -1.75 -3.13 13.09
CA ALA A 91 -1.25 -2.28 14.15
C ALA A 91 -2.23 -2.18 15.32
N GLU A 92 -1.71 -2.24 16.53
CA GLU A 92 -2.46 -1.89 17.74
C GLU A 92 -2.35 -0.39 17.97
N ILE A 93 -3.32 0.35 17.44
CA ILE A 93 -3.38 1.80 17.55
C ILE A 93 -3.99 2.16 18.90
N ARG A 94 -3.16 2.67 19.80
CA ARG A 94 -3.55 3.22 21.09
C ARG A 94 -3.72 4.75 20.98
N GLU A 95 -3.83 5.44 22.10
CA GLU A 95 -4.10 6.87 22.16
C GLU A 95 -3.05 7.72 21.41
N ASN A 96 -3.46 8.36 20.32
CA ASN A 96 -2.71 9.37 19.54
C ASN A 96 -1.19 9.06 19.39
N PRO A 97 -0.81 7.88 18.88
CA PRO A 97 0.58 7.46 18.85
C PRO A 97 1.37 8.21 17.76
N TRP A 98 2.69 8.34 17.98
CA TRP A 98 3.61 8.63 16.89
C TRP A 98 3.78 7.41 16.00
N VAL A 99 3.55 7.61 14.70
CA VAL A 99 3.78 6.61 13.65
C VAL A 99 4.83 7.14 12.68
N VAL A 100 5.86 6.39 12.43
CA VAL A 100 6.88 6.71 11.43
C VAL A 100 6.73 5.78 10.24
N VAL A 101 6.53 6.34 9.05
CA VAL A 101 6.42 5.58 7.80
C VAL A 101 7.64 5.83 6.94
N PHE A 102 8.47 4.81 6.76
CA PHE A 102 9.63 4.84 5.89
C PHE A 102 9.25 4.47 4.46
N GLY A 103 9.57 5.36 3.51
CA GLY A 103 9.18 5.28 2.11
C GLY A 103 7.82 5.92 1.85
N LEU A 104 7.82 7.01 1.09
CA LEU A 104 6.61 7.78 0.70
C LEU A 104 6.24 7.59 -0.78
N GLY A 105 6.62 6.45 -1.36
CA GLY A 105 6.05 6.01 -2.62
C GLY A 105 4.54 5.75 -2.50
N LEU A 106 3.89 5.30 -3.57
CA LEU A 106 2.43 5.14 -3.62
C LEU A 106 1.83 4.41 -2.39
N VAL A 107 2.41 3.28 -1.99
CA VAL A 107 1.90 2.50 -0.85
C VAL A 107 2.19 3.18 0.49
N GLY A 108 3.40 3.74 0.65
CA GLY A 108 3.80 4.38 1.90
C GLY A 108 3.05 5.69 2.17
N ASN A 109 2.83 6.51 1.13
CA ASN A 109 2.00 7.70 1.24
C ASN A 109 0.57 7.34 1.68
N LEU A 110 -0.02 6.32 1.05
CA LEU A 110 -1.36 5.83 1.43
C LEU A 110 -1.37 5.27 2.87
N ALA A 111 -0.33 4.57 3.30
CA ALA A 111 -0.22 4.10 4.68
C ALA A 111 -0.16 5.27 5.67
N ALA A 112 0.64 6.30 5.36
CA ALA A 112 0.74 7.51 6.18
C ALA A 112 -0.62 8.21 6.33
N GLN A 113 -1.35 8.39 5.24
CA GLN A 113 -2.70 8.95 5.26
C GLN A 113 -3.66 8.08 6.10
N LEU A 114 -3.61 6.75 5.94
CA LEU A 114 -4.49 5.84 6.66
C LEU A 114 -4.24 5.88 8.18
N PHE A 115 -2.98 5.93 8.64
CA PHE A 115 -2.67 6.14 10.05
C PHE A 115 -3.18 7.52 10.54
N ARG A 116 -3.03 8.57 9.74
CA ARG A 116 -3.56 9.89 10.06
C ARG A 116 -5.10 9.88 10.20
N ILE A 117 -5.82 9.24 9.29
CA ILE A 117 -7.29 9.06 9.36
C ILE A 117 -7.68 8.32 10.66
N ARG A 118 -6.82 7.43 11.16
CA ARG A 118 -7.02 6.72 12.43
C ARG A 118 -6.62 7.55 13.67
N GLY A 119 -6.29 8.83 13.50
CA GLY A 119 -5.96 9.75 14.59
C GLY A 119 -4.51 9.67 15.10
N CYS A 120 -3.60 9.07 14.32
CA CYS A 120 -2.18 9.03 14.66
C CYS A 120 -1.47 10.32 14.25
N ARG A 121 -0.41 10.68 14.96
CA ARG A 121 0.59 11.66 14.53
C ARG A 121 1.59 10.96 13.62
N VAL A 122 1.68 11.36 12.36
CA VAL A 122 2.43 10.64 11.35
C VAL A 122 3.64 11.42 10.86
N ILE A 123 4.80 10.80 10.89
CA ILE A 123 6.04 11.28 10.27
C ILE A 123 6.32 10.41 9.04
N GLY A 124 6.38 11.03 7.88
CA GLY A 124 6.81 10.37 6.64
C GLY A 124 8.31 10.54 6.44
N VAL A 125 9.00 9.47 6.10
CA VAL A 125 10.45 9.48 5.84
C VAL A 125 10.72 9.02 4.41
N ASP A 126 11.31 9.88 3.58
CA ASP A 126 11.75 9.51 2.22
C ASP A 126 12.92 10.42 1.80
N PRO A 127 14.01 9.88 1.21
CA PRO A 127 15.11 10.70 0.71
C PRO A 127 14.71 11.63 -0.44
N VAL A 128 13.68 11.28 -1.22
CA VAL A 128 13.24 12.03 -2.40
C VAL A 128 12.32 13.19 -1.99
N ALA A 129 12.73 14.44 -2.22
CA ALA A 129 11.97 15.63 -1.84
C ALA A 129 10.56 15.63 -2.45
N ALA A 130 10.43 15.37 -3.75
CA ALA A 130 9.13 15.36 -4.43
C ALA A 130 8.11 14.39 -3.81
N ARG A 131 8.56 13.27 -3.22
CA ARG A 131 7.68 12.34 -2.52
C ARG A 131 7.24 12.88 -1.16
N ARG A 132 8.11 13.62 -0.48
CA ARG A 132 7.75 14.31 0.76
C ARG A 132 6.75 15.42 0.51
N ASP A 133 7.00 16.26 -0.51
CA ASP A 133 6.09 17.34 -0.93
C ASP A 133 4.70 16.78 -1.26
N LEU A 134 4.64 15.66 -2.00
CA LEU A 134 3.39 14.99 -2.33
C LEU A 134 2.70 14.39 -1.08
N ALA A 135 3.46 13.92 -0.09
CA ALA A 135 2.90 13.43 1.16
C ALA A 135 2.31 14.59 2.00
N GLU A 136 2.98 15.74 2.02
CA GLU A 136 2.48 16.96 2.66
C GLU A 136 1.21 17.47 1.96
N GLU A 137 1.19 17.49 0.63
CA GLU A 137 -0.02 17.76 -0.14
C GLU A 137 -1.17 16.82 0.26
N CYS A 138 -0.89 15.54 0.49
CA CYS A 138 -1.86 14.55 0.95
C CYS A 138 -2.18 14.67 2.46
N GLY A 139 -1.60 15.65 3.16
CA GLY A 139 -1.91 16.01 4.53
C GLY A 139 -1.04 15.32 5.59
N VAL A 140 0.11 14.76 5.23
CA VAL A 140 1.12 14.33 6.20
C VAL A 140 1.80 15.58 6.75
N GLU A 141 1.72 15.77 8.07
CA GLU A 141 2.12 17.04 8.71
C GLU A 141 3.64 17.14 8.89
N TRP A 142 4.32 16.02 9.11
CA TRP A 142 5.76 15.97 9.30
C TRP A 142 6.41 15.07 8.27
N THR A 143 7.42 15.59 7.58
CA THR A 143 8.26 14.80 6.68
C THR A 143 9.73 14.98 7.01
N VAL A 144 10.51 13.92 6.82
CA VAL A 144 11.95 13.90 7.08
C VAL A 144 12.67 13.31 5.88
N GLY A 145 13.75 13.96 5.44
CA GLY A 145 14.63 13.50 4.36
C GLY A 145 16.01 13.13 4.87
N GLY A 146 16.94 12.92 3.92
CA GLY A 146 18.34 12.67 4.19
C GLY A 146 18.74 11.19 4.12
N THR A 147 19.96 10.90 4.53
CA THR A 147 20.48 9.54 4.71
C THR A 147 19.80 8.85 5.90
N SER A 148 20.04 7.55 6.07
CA SER A 148 19.48 6.79 7.21
C SER A 148 19.75 7.47 8.55
N ASP A 149 21.00 7.84 8.83
CA ASP A 149 21.39 8.46 10.12
C ASP A 149 20.75 9.84 10.30
N GLU A 150 20.77 10.70 9.28
CA GLU A 150 20.15 12.03 9.31
C GLU A 150 18.63 11.91 9.51
N ALA A 151 17.99 10.96 8.82
CA ALA A 151 16.57 10.72 8.93
C ALA A 151 16.17 10.23 10.33
N LEU A 152 16.95 9.32 10.93
CA LEU A 152 16.72 8.85 12.29
C LEU A 152 16.88 9.98 13.31
N GLU A 153 17.89 10.85 13.12
CA GLU A 153 18.08 12.03 13.98
C GLU A 153 16.91 13.02 13.84
N GLY A 154 16.51 13.32 12.60
CA GLY A 154 15.34 14.15 12.32
C GLY A 154 14.06 13.62 12.95
N VAL A 155 13.81 12.32 12.85
CA VAL A 155 12.65 11.69 13.52
C VAL A 155 12.77 11.81 15.05
N ARG A 156 13.95 11.53 15.63
CA ARG A 156 14.16 11.65 17.09
C ARG A 156 13.92 13.06 17.60
N SER A 157 14.27 14.08 16.83
CA SER A 157 14.01 15.48 17.21
C SER A 157 12.52 15.79 17.34
N ILE A 158 11.66 15.08 16.60
CA ILE A 158 10.20 15.25 16.61
C ILE A 158 9.56 14.39 17.71
N VAL A 159 9.90 13.08 17.76
CA VAL A 159 9.23 12.13 18.68
C VAL A 159 9.82 12.16 20.10
N GLY A 160 11.01 12.71 20.26
CA GLY A 160 11.75 12.75 21.53
C GLY A 160 12.37 11.40 21.90
N VAL A 161 12.87 11.33 23.15
CA VAL A 161 13.61 10.17 23.68
C VAL A 161 12.80 8.88 23.79
N GLY A 162 11.48 8.98 23.80
CA GLY A 162 10.57 7.82 23.89
C GLY A 162 10.48 6.99 22.60
N GLY A 163 10.91 7.55 21.48
CA GLY A 163 10.77 6.92 20.15
C GLY A 163 9.31 6.85 19.66
N ALA A 164 9.13 6.31 18.47
CA ALA A 164 7.80 6.11 17.89
C ALA A 164 7.10 4.89 18.50
N GLN A 165 5.78 4.95 18.65
CA GLN A 165 4.99 3.79 19.08
C GLN A 165 4.82 2.76 17.96
N ILE A 166 4.80 3.23 16.71
CA ILE A 166 4.67 2.38 15.53
C ILE A 166 5.66 2.86 14.48
N SER A 167 6.42 1.94 13.88
CA SER A 167 7.24 2.21 12.70
C SER A 167 6.85 1.26 11.57
N VAL A 168 6.77 1.78 10.35
CA VAL A 168 6.32 1.05 9.17
C VAL A 168 7.40 1.07 8.10
N ASP A 169 7.88 -0.10 7.70
CA ASP A 169 8.68 -0.24 6.49
C ASP A 169 7.77 -0.40 5.26
N ALA A 170 7.62 0.66 4.47
CA ALA A 170 6.90 0.63 3.19
C ALA A 170 7.84 0.54 1.97
N VAL A 171 9.15 0.37 2.19
CA VAL A 171 10.17 0.22 1.14
C VAL A 171 10.40 -1.23 0.75
N GLY A 172 10.42 -2.12 1.73
CA GLY A 172 10.81 -3.51 1.56
C GLY A 172 12.33 -3.66 1.39
N HIS A 173 13.08 -3.01 2.27
CA HIS A 173 14.55 -3.09 2.33
C HIS A 173 14.99 -3.40 3.75
N SER A 174 15.80 -4.46 3.92
CA SER A 174 16.17 -4.93 5.25
C SER A 174 16.88 -3.87 6.11
N GLY A 175 17.64 -2.93 5.49
CA GLY A 175 18.22 -1.79 6.19
C GLY A 175 17.16 -0.86 6.78
N VAL A 176 16.09 -0.57 6.03
CA VAL A 176 14.98 0.25 6.51
C VAL A 176 14.24 -0.44 7.67
N LEU A 177 14.14 -1.77 7.63
CA LEU A 177 13.57 -2.50 8.77
C LEU A 177 14.44 -2.35 10.04
N MET A 178 15.77 -2.28 9.89
CA MET A 178 16.66 -1.95 10.99
C MET A 178 16.45 -0.52 11.51
N ASP A 179 16.24 0.45 10.60
CA ASP A 179 15.90 1.82 10.98
C ASP A 179 14.58 1.88 11.76
N CYS A 180 13.58 1.12 11.33
CA CYS A 180 12.33 0.93 12.08
C CYS A 180 12.60 0.41 13.51
N LEU A 181 13.41 -0.63 13.66
CA LEU A 181 13.77 -1.16 14.99
C LEU A 181 14.46 -0.10 15.85
N ASN A 182 15.34 0.73 15.25
CA ASN A 182 16.14 1.72 15.98
C ASN A 182 15.34 2.93 16.44
N ILE A 183 14.27 3.30 15.73
CA ILE A 183 13.43 4.45 16.07
C ILE A 183 12.21 4.10 16.92
N THR A 184 11.80 2.83 16.90
CA THR A 184 10.64 2.38 17.68
C THR A 184 10.93 2.39 19.16
N GLY A 185 10.08 3.02 19.95
CA GLY A 185 10.19 3.10 21.40
C GLY A 185 9.95 1.74 22.08
N THR A 186 10.18 1.71 23.41
CA THR A 186 9.93 0.50 24.22
C THR A 186 8.44 0.11 24.12
N GLU A 187 8.17 -1.21 23.98
CA GLU A 187 6.83 -1.79 23.78
C GLU A 187 6.14 -1.34 22.48
N GLY A 188 6.90 -0.73 21.57
CA GLY A 188 6.38 -0.31 20.28
C GLY A 188 6.29 -1.44 19.26
N GLN A 189 5.79 -1.09 18.09
CA GLN A 189 5.50 -2.03 17.01
C GLN A 189 6.25 -1.65 15.74
N VAL A 190 6.83 -2.64 15.08
CA VAL A 190 7.41 -2.53 13.74
C VAL A 190 6.54 -3.30 12.78
N ILE A 191 6.04 -2.63 11.74
CA ILE A 191 5.17 -3.21 10.71
C ILE A 191 5.96 -3.33 9.41
N ALA A 192 6.27 -4.55 9.00
CA ALA A 192 6.90 -4.84 7.71
C ALA A 192 5.81 -4.88 6.61
N LEU A 193 5.52 -3.72 6.00
CA LEU A 193 4.54 -3.56 4.93
C LEU A 193 5.15 -3.84 3.57
N GLY A 194 6.37 -3.36 3.32
CA GLY A 194 7.13 -3.65 2.12
C GLY A 194 7.70 -5.07 2.14
N THR A 195 7.65 -5.77 1.01
CA THR A 195 8.27 -7.10 0.89
C THR A 195 9.78 -6.95 0.77
N PRO A 196 10.59 -7.54 1.67
CA PRO A 196 12.05 -7.52 1.55
C PRO A 196 12.51 -8.17 0.25
N ARG A 197 13.34 -7.47 -0.52
CA ARG A 197 13.75 -7.91 -1.88
C ARG A 197 15.26 -7.88 -2.08
N VAL A 198 16.01 -7.31 -1.16
CA VAL A 198 17.46 -7.14 -1.26
C VAL A 198 18.09 -7.73 -0.03
N SER A 199 19.05 -8.64 -0.24
CA SER A 199 19.89 -9.12 0.84
C SER A 199 20.84 -8.00 1.29
N VAL A 200 20.89 -7.76 2.59
CA VAL A 200 21.76 -6.74 3.21
C VAL A 200 22.59 -7.42 4.29
N PRO A 201 23.91 -7.24 4.29
CA PRO A 201 24.73 -7.64 5.42
C PRO A 201 24.29 -6.91 6.67
N GLY A 202 24.22 -7.59 7.80
CA GLY A 202 23.80 -6.97 9.05
C GLY A 202 24.07 -7.85 10.26
N ASP A 203 24.08 -7.21 11.43
CA ASP A 203 24.22 -7.90 12.70
C ASP A 203 22.85 -8.31 13.24
N LEU A 204 22.48 -9.57 13.01
CA LEU A 204 21.24 -10.16 13.53
C LEU A 204 21.19 -10.14 15.05
N THR A 205 22.33 -10.23 15.72
CA THR A 205 22.40 -10.20 17.20
C THR A 205 21.97 -8.82 17.71
N ALA A 206 22.42 -7.74 17.05
CA ALA A 206 21.99 -6.39 17.39
C ALA A 206 20.47 -6.20 17.16
N ALA A 207 19.94 -6.70 16.05
CA ALA A 207 18.51 -6.66 15.77
C ALA A 207 17.68 -7.38 16.84
N PHE A 208 18.01 -8.63 17.15
CA PHE A 208 17.30 -9.42 18.17
C PHE A 208 17.46 -8.84 19.57
N ASN A 209 18.64 -8.30 19.91
CA ASN A 209 18.87 -7.61 21.18
C ASN A 209 17.97 -6.35 21.30
N ARG A 210 17.81 -5.59 20.21
CA ARG A 210 16.92 -4.43 20.18
C ARG A 210 15.46 -4.85 20.37
N ILE A 211 15.00 -5.92 19.73
CA ILE A 211 13.66 -6.49 19.91
C ILE A 211 13.47 -6.95 21.36
N HIS A 212 14.42 -7.73 21.88
CA HIS A 212 14.35 -8.30 23.24
C HIS A 212 14.29 -7.21 24.32
N ARG A 213 15.27 -6.30 24.32
CA ARG A 213 15.37 -5.23 25.34
C ARG A 213 14.24 -4.21 25.23
N GLY A 214 13.83 -3.88 24.00
CA GLY A 214 12.74 -2.97 23.73
C GLY A 214 11.35 -3.58 23.93
N ARG A 215 11.25 -4.90 24.12
CA ARG A 215 9.97 -5.64 24.10
C ARG A 215 9.13 -5.31 22.86
N LEU A 216 9.82 -5.18 21.70
CA LEU A 216 9.18 -4.78 20.44
C LEU A 216 8.36 -5.92 19.86
N THR A 217 7.24 -5.57 19.25
CA THR A 217 6.47 -6.47 18.39
C THR A 217 6.83 -6.20 16.93
N VAL A 218 7.25 -7.23 16.19
CA VAL A 218 7.49 -7.13 14.74
C VAL A 218 6.43 -7.94 14.01
N ARG A 219 5.69 -7.30 13.10
CA ARG A 219 4.59 -7.93 12.33
C ARG A 219 4.78 -7.75 10.84
N GLY A 220 4.65 -8.84 10.09
CA GLY A 220 4.52 -8.80 8.63
C GLY A 220 3.10 -8.40 8.23
N ALA A 221 2.98 -7.41 7.34
CA ALA A 221 1.70 -6.89 6.88
C ALA A 221 1.34 -7.34 5.45
N HIS A 222 1.46 -8.64 5.18
CA HIS A 222 1.04 -9.21 3.91
C HIS A 222 -0.49 -9.20 3.79
N GLU A 223 -1.02 -8.61 2.72
CA GLU A 223 -2.45 -8.26 2.60
C GLU A 223 -3.43 -9.45 2.48
N TRP A 224 -2.96 -10.64 2.12
CA TRP A 224 -3.81 -11.80 1.83
C TRP A 224 -4.24 -12.60 3.06
N PHE A 225 -4.14 -12.03 4.25
CA PHE A 225 -4.56 -12.69 5.49
C PHE A 225 -6.07 -12.64 5.77
N LEU A 226 -6.81 -11.76 5.08
CA LEU A 226 -8.25 -11.62 5.25
C LEU A 226 -9.03 -12.54 4.28
N PRO A 227 -10.19 -13.07 4.71
CA PRO A 227 -11.11 -13.75 3.80
C PRO A 227 -11.62 -12.78 2.73
N MET A 228 -12.10 -13.32 1.61
CA MET A 228 -12.58 -12.48 0.49
C MET A 228 -13.84 -11.70 0.88
N TYR A 229 -14.78 -12.34 1.55
CA TYR A 229 -16.04 -11.76 2.03
C TYR A 229 -16.21 -12.01 3.52
N PRO A 230 -17.03 -11.21 4.23
CA PRO A 230 -17.33 -11.47 5.63
C PRO A 230 -17.97 -12.85 5.84
N ASP A 231 -17.64 -13.50 6.93
CA ASP A 231 -18.25 -14.74 7.41
C ASP A 231 -18.70 -14.61 8.87
N ILE A 232 -19.23 -15.69 9.43
CA ILE A 232 -19.78 -15.72 10.81
C ILE A 232 -18.69 -15.40 11.85
N GLY A 233 -17.45 -15.82 11.58
CA GLY A 233 -16.31 -15.64 12.51
C GLY A 233 -15.51 -14.36 12.27
N ASN A 234 -15.65 -13.74 11.10
CA ASN A 234 -14.80 -12.61 10.72
C ASN A 234 -15.58 -11.57 9.90
N ARG A 235 -15.88 -10.43 10.54
CA ARG A 235 -16.54 -9.30 9.86
C ARG A 235 -15.58 -8.50 8.97
N THR A 236 -14.28 -8.54 9.23
CA THR A 236 -13.26 -7.88 8.41
C THR A 236 -12.86 -8.81 7.26
N SER A 237 -12.93 -8.31 6.05
CA SER A 237 -12.66 -9.07 4.82
C SER A 237 -12.02 -8.18 3.76
N GLN A 238 -11.56 -8.75 2.65
CA GLN A 238 -11.12 -7.96 1.50
C GLN A 238 -12.23 -7.05 0.99
N PHE A 239 -13.48 -7.54 0.99
CA PHE A 239 -14.65 -6.77 0.56
C PHE A 239 -14.91 -5.57 1.47
N SER A 240 -15.06 -5.79 2.79
CA SER A 240 -15.36 -4.70 3.73
C SER A 240 -14.21 -3.68 3.81
N LYS A 241 -12.95 -4.14 3.74
CA LYS A 241 -11.78 -3.26 3.63
C LYS A 241 -11.84 -2.39 2.39
N GLN A 242 -12.08 -2.98 1.21
CA GLN A 242 -12.12 -2.25 -0.04
C GLN A 242 -13.29 -1.27 -0.11
N GLN A 243 -14.46 -1.66 0.40
CA GLN A 243 -15.63 -0.80 0.51
C GLN A 243 -15.35 0.43 1.39
N MET A 244 -14.74 0.23 2.56
CA MET A 244 -14.32 1.32 3.45
C MET A 244 -13.36 2.29 2.75
N LEU A 245 -12.37 1.79 2.03
CA LEU A 245 -11.39 2.63 1.32
C LEU A 245 -12.04 3.45 0.22
N LEU A 246 -12.91 2.84 -0.60
CA LEU A 246 -13.67 3.56 -1.63
C LEU A 246 -14.59 4.64 -1.03
N ASP A 247 -15.21 4.38 0.13
CA ASP A 247 -16.00 5.39 0.84
C ASP A 247 -15.11 6.55 1.34
N TRP A 248 -13.96 6.25 1.95
CA TRP A 248 -13.03 7.29 2.41
C TRP A 248 -12.49 8.14 1.25
N MET A 249 -12.19 7.52 0.12
CA MET A 249 -11.80 8.25 -1.10
C MET A 249 -12.94 9.12 -1.63
N ALA A 250 -14.14 8.57 -1.71
CA ALA A 250 -15.33 9.28 -2.17
C ALA A 250 -15.72 10.46 -1.25
N ARG A 251 -15.34 10.42 0.02
CA ARG A 251 -15.52 11.51 1.00
C ARG A 251 -14.35 12.48 1.06
N GLY A 252 -13.28 12.25 0.30
CA GLY A 252 -12.06 13.06 0.31
C GLY A 252 -11.18 12.89 1.56
N LEU A 253 -11.45 11.88 2.40
CA LEU A 253 -10.64 11.58 3.58
C LEU A 253 -9.31 10.93 3.18
N LEU A 254 -9.34 10.05 2.19
CA LEU A 254 -8.18 9.39 1.61
C LEU A 254 -7.92 9.97 0.21
N ARG A 255 -6.83 10.69 0.05
CA ARG A 255 -6.45 11.37 -1.20
C ARG A 255 -5.56 10.47 -2.04
N VAL A 256 -6.11 9.93 -3.11
CA VAL A 256 -5.40 9.01 -4.03
C VAL A 256 -5.10 9.69 -5.37
N GLU A 257 -5.96 10.61 -5.77
CA GLU A 257 -5.86 11.31 -7.07
C GLU A 257 -4.49 11.99 -7.28
N PRO A 258 -3.90 12.70 -6.31
CA PRO A 258 -2.58 13.29 -6.45
C PRO A 258 -1.45 12.27 -6.68
N LEU A 259 -1.67 11.02 -6.28
CA LEU A 259 -0.70 9.93 -6.43
C LEU A 259 -0.74 9.27 -7.83
N ILE A 260 -1.73 9.63 -8.65
CA ILE A 260 -1.85 9.14 -10.04
C ILE A 260 -1.11 10.12 -10.94
N SER A 261 0.18 9.88 -11.15
CA SER A 261 1.03 10.74 -11.97
C SER A 261 0.64 10.73 -13.46
N HIS A 262 0.12 9.60 -13.96
CA HIS A 262 -0.18 9.45 -15.38
C HIS A 262 -1.51 8.73 -15.61
N ARG A 263 -2.28 9.28 -16.56
CA ARG A 263 -3.51 8.68 -17.11
C ARG A 263 -3.24 8.38 -18.58
N MET A 264 -3.10 7.12 -18.93
CA MET A 264 -2.62 6.68 -20.25
C MET A 264 -3.63 5.77 -20.95
N ALA A 265 -3.65 5.79 -22.29
CA ALA A 265 -4.39 4.79 -23.03
C ALA A 265 -3.77 3.39 -22.86
N ALA A 266 -4.59 2.35 -22.88
CA ALA A 266 -4.12 0.97 -22.72
C ALA A 266 -3.05 0.57 -23.75
N ALA A 267 -3.11 1.14 -24.97
CA ALA A 267 -2.07 0.94 -26.00
C ALA A 267 -0.68 1.43 -25.58
N GLN A 268 -0.59 2.33 -24.61
CA GLN A 268 0.65 2.89 -24.11
C GLN A 268 1.25 2.09 -22.93
N VAL A 269 0.74 0.90 -22.66
CA VAL A 269 1.14 0.08 -21.51
C VAL A 269 2.65 -0.14 -21.42
N LYS A 270 3.35 -0.30 -22.56
CA LYS A 270 4.81 -0.41 -22.56
C LYS A 270 5.49 0.85 -22.00
N ALA A 271 5.09 2.02 -22.47
CA ALA A 271 5.62 3.29 -21.97
C ALA A 271 5.31 3.50 -20.49
N ALA A 272 4.14 3.06 -20.01
CA ALA A 272 3.80 3.09 -18.60
C ALA A 272 4.75 2.24 -17.74
N TYR A 273 5.06 1.01 -18.16
CA TYR A 273 6.01 0.15 -17.46
C TYR A 273 7.45 0.68 -17.55
N ASP A 274 7.87 1.18 -18.71
CA ASP A 274 9.20 1.78 -18.89
C ASP A 274 9.37 3.01 -17.97
N GLY A 275 8.36 3.86 -17.88
CA GLY A 275 8.34 5.01 -16.98
C GLY A 275 8.45 4.62 -15.51
N LEU A 276 7.63 3.68 -15.05
CA LEU A 276 7.66 3.16 -13.68
C LEU A 276 9.00 2.51 -13.31
N LEU A 277 9.68 1.91 -14.30
CA LEU A 277 10.95 1.22 -14.11
C LEU A 277 12.15 2.17 -14.08
N HIS A 278 12.18 3.14 -15.02
CA HIS A 278 13.37 3.96 -15.28
C HIS A 278 13.24 5.42 -14.80
N GLN A 279 12.02 5.86 -14.46
CA GLN A 279 11.72 7.22 -14.02
C GLN A 279 10.80 7.21 -12.77
N PRO A 280 11.18 6.51 -11.68
CA PRO A 280 10.32 6.30 -10.51
C PRO A 280 9.97 7.59 -9.74
N ASP A 281 10.69 8.68 -10.00
CA ASP A 281 10.43 9.99 -9.37
C ASP A 281 9.38 10.79 -10.17
N VAL A 282 9.12 10.41 -11.42
CA VAL A 282 8.10 11.03 -12.29
C VAL A 282 6.86 10.14 -12.39
N TYR A 283 7.07 8.82 -12.48
CA TYR A 283 5.99 7.83 -12.55
C TYR A 283 5.74 7.21 -11.18
N THR A 284 4.77 7.73 -10.42
CA THR A 284 4.39 7.21 -9.09
C THR A 284 3.22 6.23 -9.18
N GLY A 285 2.13 6.64 -9.82
CA GLY A 285 0.96 5.82 -10.11
C GLY A 285 0.51 6.01 -11.54
N VAL A 286 0.27 4.93 -12.28
CA VAL A 286 -0.19 4.99 -13.67
C VAL A 286 -1.52 4.25 -13.80
N GLY A 287 -2.53 4.97 -14.27
CA GLY A 287 -3.81 4.40 -14.65
C GLY A 287 -3.91 4.18 -16.16
N LEU A 288 -4.42 3.01 -16.58
CA LEU A 288 -4.66 2.67 -17.98
C LEU A 288 -6.16 2.75 -18.27
N ALA A 289 -6.53 3.46 -19.36
CA ALA A 289 -7.90 3.56 -19.83
C ALA A 289 -8.09 2.77 -21.14
N TRP A 290 -9.20 2.04 -21.22
CA TRP A 290 -9.70 1.43 -22.43
C TRP A 290 -10.84 2.27 -22.99
N GLY A 291 -10.76 2.59 -24.29
CA GLY A 291 -11.81 3.30 -25.03
C GLY A 291 -13.08 2.49 -25.22
#